data_433e2f2e2f4a7a6ac774bc149d8927b2
#
_entry.id   433e2f2e2f4a7a6ac774bc149d8927b2
#
_cell.length_a   1.000
_cell.length_b   1.000
_cell.length_c   1.000
_cell.angle_alpha   90.00
_cell.angle_beta   90.00
_cell.angle_gamma   90.00
#
_symmetry.space_group_name_H-M   'P 1'
#
loop_
_entity.id
_entity.type
_entity.pdbx_description
1 polymer ?
#
loop_
_entity_poly.entity_id
_entity_poly.type
_entity_poly.pdbx_seq_one_letter_code
_entity_poly.pdbx_strand_id
1 'polypeptide(L)'
;MEQIRKTISTDHRMAKSTAWAITFADLTTLLLCFFVLLLVILNDAEKHIDRIINRLLNETYIELKENISSSYVQVDRVTKGIKITMRGKLFRSLSAEIDKSVYPILIQIGGIIRTSKLVNVFDDEKYSMFLDQIDQQDQFLNVEVRCEGHTDDKPVPPEAEFPSNWELSAARSL
;
A
#
# COMPACT_ATOMS: atom_id res chain seq x y z
N MET A 1 -35.71 39.81 -56.23
CA MET A 1 -34.74 40.50 -55.34
C MET A 1 -35.11 40.47 -53.85
N GLU A 2 -36.37 40.52 -53.53
CA GLU A 2 -36.85 40.57 -52.13
C GLU A 2 -36.66 39.21 -51.37
N GLN A 3 -36.77 38.06 -52.04
CA GLN A 3 -36.52 36.75 -51.46
C GLN A 3 -35.04 36.52 -51.09
N ILE A 4 -34.10 36.99 -51.90
CA ILE A 4 -32.64 36.89 -51.66
C ILE A 4 -32.27 37.73 -50.43
N ARG A 5 -32.89 38.88 -50.24
CA ARG A 5 -32.65 39.76 -49.09
C ARG A 5 -33.17 39.18 -47.79
N LYS A 6 -34.26 38.41 -47.86
CA LYS A 6 -34.86 37.74 -46.70
C LYS A 6 -34.06 36.52 -46.21
N THR A 7 -33.47 35.73 -47.13
CA THR A 7 -32.59 34.63 -46.81
C THR A 7 -31.29 35.10 -46.21
N ILE A 8 -30.63 36.14 -46.74
CA ILE A 8 -29.41 36.71 -46.16
C ILE A 8 -29.65 37.26 -44.73
N SER A 9 -30.79 37.84 -44.45
CA SER A 9 -31.18 38.38 -43.14
C SER A 9 -31.42 37.28 -42.12
N THR A 10 -31.94 36.11 -42.49
CA THR A 10 -32.15 34.96 -41.62
C THR A 10 -30.84 34.25 -41.28
N ASP A 11 -29.95 34.10 -42.26
CA ASP A 11 -28.63 33.52 -42.04
C ASP A 11 -27.74 34.35 -41.10
N HIS A 12 -27.79 35.69 -41.22
CA HIS A 12 -27.08 36.57 -40.29
C HIS A 12 -27.66 36.54 -38.87
N ARG A 13 -28.98 36.32 -38.70
CA ARG A 13 -29.59 36.17 -37.38
C ARG A 13 -29.26 34.85 -36.73
N MET A 14 -29.21 33.75 -37.50
CA MET A 14 -28.83 32.44 -37.01
C MET A 14 -27.34 32.43 -36.63
N ALA A 15 -26.45 33.02 -37.45
CA ALA A 15 -25.02 33.13 -37.15
C ALA A 15 -24.74 33.92 -35.83
N LYS A 16 -25.51 34.98 -35.58
CA LYS A 16 -25.41 35.74 -34.33
C LYS A 16 -25.93 34.96 -33.13
N SER A 17 -27.00 34.18 -33.30
CA SER A 17 -27.61 33.42 -32.21
C SER A 17 -26.73 32.20 -31.77
N THR A 18 -25.87 31.67 -32.67
CA THR A 18 -24.96 30.55 -32.36
C THR A 18 -23.55 31.01 -31.98
N ALA A 19 -23.19 32.26 -32.18
CA ALA A 19 -21.83 32.76 -31.85
C ALA A 19 -21.49 32.61 -30.36
N TRP A 20 -22.43 32.76 -29.47
CA TRP A 20 -22.21 32.56 -28.02
C TRP A 20 -21.93 31.09 -27.67
N ALA A 21 -22.57 30.14 -28.42
CA ALA A 21 -22.38 28.72 -28.19
C ALA A 21 -20.94 28.25 -28.56
N ILE A 22 -20.33 28.88 -29.56
CA ILE A 22 -18.96 28.61 -29.94
C ILE A 22 -17.99 29.07 -28.85
N THR A 23 -18.15 30.28 -28.32
CA THR A 23 -17.33 30.80 -27.23
C THR A 23 -17.53 30.02 -25.94
N PHE A 24 -18.75 29.60 -25.65
CA PHE A 24 -19.06 28.74 -24.52
C PHE A 24 -18.41 27.34 -24.68
N ALA A 25 -18.49 26.75 -25.87
CA ALA A 25 -17.83 25.47 -26.16
C ALA A 25 -16.30 25.56 -26.01
N ASP A 26 -15.70 26.64 -26.46
CA ASP A 26 -14.25 26.87 -26.30
C ASP A 26 -13.86 26.98 -24.82
N LEU A 27 -14.61 27.77 -24.03
CA LEU A 27 -14.40 27.89 -22.59
C LEU A 27 -14.54 26.54 -21.86
N THR A 28 -15.56 25.76 -22.19
CA THR A 28 -15.77 24.45 -21.56
C THR A 28 -14.68 23.45 -21.97
N THR A 29 -14.18 23.53 -23.20
CA THR A 29 -13.10 22.68 -23.68
C THR A 29 -11.78 23.03 -22.98
N LEU A 30 -11.47 24.31 -22.82
CA LEU A 30 -10.31 24.76 -22.07
C LEU A 30 -10.38 24.33 -20.60
N LEU A 31 -11.56 24.46 -19.98
CA LEU A 31 -11.79 24.02 -18.63
C LEU A 31 -11.59 22.50 -18.48
N LEU A 32 -12.10 21.71 -19.44
CA LEU A 32 -11.92 20.28 -19.47
C LEU A 32 -10.43 19.90 -19.59
N CYS A 33 -9.70 20.54 -20.52
CA CYS A 33 -8.27 20.34 -20.67
C CYS A 33 -7.49 20.67 -19.39
N PHE A 34 -7.88 21.75 -18.71
CA PHE A 34 -7.28 22.12 -17.43
C PHE A 34 -7.49 21.05 -16.37
N PHE A 35 -8.71 20.52 -16.22
CA PHE A 35 -9.00 19.45 -15.26
C PHE A 35 -8.26 18.15 -15.60
N VAL A 36 -8.14 17.80 -16.87
CA VAL A 36 -7.37 16.62 -17.30
C VAL A 36 -5.89 16.77 -16.94
N LEU A 37 -5.30 17.95 -17.20
CA LEU A 37 -3.92 18.21 -16.82
C LEU A 37 -3.71 18.16 -15.31
N LEU A 38 -4.64 18.72 -14.54
CA LEU A 38 -4.60 18.69 -13.08
C LEU A 38 -4.67 17.26 -12.55
N LEU A 39 -5.56 16.42 -13.10
CA LEU A 39 -5.63 15.00 -12.77
C LEU A 39 -4.33 14.25 -13.05
N VAL A 40 -3.68 14.53 -14.18
CA VAL A 40 -2.40 13.89 -14.54
C VAL A 40 -1.31 14.27 -13.52
N ILE A 41 -1.21 15.55 -13.15
CA ILE A 41 -0.20 16.02 -12.18
C ILE A 41 -0.41 15.39 -10.80
N LEU A 42 -1.66 15.33 -10.32
CA LEU A 42 -1.97 14.71 -9.03
C LEU A 42 -1.65 13.21 -9.01
N ASN A 43 -1.99 12.49 -10.07
CA ASN A 43 -1.72 11.05 -10.20
C ASN A 43 -0.21 10.73 -10.24
N ASP A 44 0.61 11.59 -10.82
CA ASP A 44 2.06 11.38 -10.87
C ASP A 44 2.72 11.56 -9.49
N ALA A 45 2.21 12.44 -8.66
CA ALA A 45 2.71 12.65 -7.30
C ALA A 45 2.48 11.40 -6.42
N GLU A 46 1.26 10.82 -6.45
CA GLU A 46 0.95 9.59 -5.73
C GLU A 46 1.83 8.41 -6.17
N LYS A 47 2.04 8.24 -7.47
CA LYS A 47 2.89 7.18 -8.01
C LYS A 47 4.36 7.30 -7.60
N HIS A 48 4.83 8.49 -7.29
CA HIS A 48 6.19 8.68 -6.82
C HIS A 48 6.37 8.12 -5.41
N ILE A 49 5.44 8.40 -4.51
CA ILE A 49 5.41 7.87 -3.14
C ILE A 49 5.36 6.34 -3.16
N ASP A 50 4.41 5.77 -3.91
CA ASP A 50 4.28 4.31 -4.04
C ASP A 50 5.54 3.63 -4.57
N ARG A 51 6.24 4.25 -5.51
CA ARG A 51 7.51 3.71 -6.04
C ARG A 51 8.61 3.63 -4.98
N ILE A 52 8.73 4.63 -4.12
CA ILE A 52 9.73 4.63 -3.05
C ILE A 52 9.37 3.56 -2.01
N ILE A 53 8.13 3.51 -1.55
CA ILE A 53 7.65 2.50 -0.61
C ILE A 53 7.86 1.09 -1.16
N ASN A 54 7.49 0.84 -2.42
CA ASN A 54 7.68 -0.45 -3.06
C ASN A 54 9.16 -0.83 -3.19
N ARG A 55 10.05 0.13 -3.41
CA ARG A 55 11.49 -0.11 -3.43
C ARG A 55 12.01 -0.54 -2.06
N LEU A 56 11.65 0.18 -0.99
CA LEU A 56 12.04 -0.14 0.38
C LEU A 56 11.55 -1.53 0.80
N LEU A 57 10.29 -1.83 0.50
CA LEU A 57 9.71 -3.14 0.74
C LEU A 57 10.42 -4.26 -0.06
N ASN A 58 10.79 -3.99 -1.30
CA ASN A 58 11.48 -4.98 -2.14
C ASN A 58 12.92 -5.23 -1.66
N GLU A 59 13.64 -4.19 -1.26
CA GLU A 59 14.98 -4.32 -0.68
C GLU A 59 14.93 -5.16 0.60
N THR A 60 14.00 -4.86 1.51
CA THR A 60 13.80 -5.64 2.75
C THR A 60 13.37 -7.09 2.47
N TYR A 61 12.51 -7.31 1.46
CA TYR A 61 12.10 -8.65 1.04
C TYR A 61 13.28 -9.50 0.55
N ILE A 62 14.14 -8.91 -0.29
CA ILE A 62 15.33 -9.60 -0.81
C ILE A 62 16.27 -9.94 0.35
N GLU A 63 16.53 -8.99 1.24
CA GLU A 63 17.38 -9.19 2.40
C GLU A 63 16.88 -10.32 3.31
N LEU A 64 15.57 -10.35 3.60
CA LEU A 64 14.95 -11.45 4.35
C LEU A 64 15.09 -12.79 3.63
N LYS A 65 14.83 -12.82 2.32
CA LYS A 65 14.85 -14.05 1.52
C LYS A 65 16.24 -14.63 1.36
N GLU A 66 17.25 -13.78 1.23
CA GLU A 66 18.65 -14.22 1.07
C GLU A 66 19.28 -14.67 2.38
N ASN A 67 18.95 -14.00 3.48
CA ASN A 67 19.55 -14.30 4.78
C ASN A 67 18.81 -15.40 5.56
N ILE A 68 17.53 -15.63 5.28
CA ILE A 68 16.76 -16.68 5.96
C ILE A 68 16.71 -17.94 5.09
N SER A 69 17.66 -18.82 5.27
CA SER A 69 17.72 -20.14 4.60
C SER A 69 17.16 -21.22 5.51
N SER A 70 15.84 -21.23 5.71
CA SER A 70 15.19 -22.25 6.53
C SER A 70 13.98 -22.85 5.80
N SER A 71 13.85 -24.16 5.82
CA SER A 71 12.70 -24.87 5.26
C SER A 71 11.39 -24.60 6.02
N TYR A 72 11.49 -24.03 7.21
CA TYR A 72 10.33 -23.68 8.07
C TYR A 72 9.81 -22.26 7.83
N VAL A 73 10.56 -21.43 7.12
CA VAL A 73 10.22 -20.00 6.92
C VAL A 73 10.01 -19.74 5.43
N GLN A 74 8.87 -19.21 5.11
CA GLN A 74 8.52 -18.72 3.78
C GLN A 74 8.36 -17.22 3.85
N VAL A 75 9.04 -16.50 2.96
CA VAL A 75 8.95 -15.03 2.83
C VAL A 75 8.28 -14.72 1.51
N ASP A 76 7.16 -14.01 1.56
CA ASP A 76 6.37 -13.62 0.39
C ASP A 76 6.19 -12.11 0.34
N ARG A 77 6.29 -11.54 -0.86
CA ARG A 77 5.97 -10.16 -1.11
C ARG A 77 4.46 -10.02 -1.37
N VAL A 78 3.77 -9.23 -0.55
CA VAL A 78 2.35 -8.91 -0.73
C VAL A 78 2.18 -7.46 -1.18
N THR A 79 0.97 -7.06 -1.56
CA THR A 79 0.69 -5.76 -2.20
C THR A 79 1.23 -4.56 -1.40
N LYS A 80 1.06 -4.56 -0.07
CA LYS A 80 1.48 -3.44 0.81
C LYS A 80 2.39 -3.88 1.94
N GLY A 81 3.15 -4.97 1.78
CA GLY A 81 3.98 -5.47 2.86
C GLY A 81 4.80 -6.70 2.50
N ILE A 82 5.38 -7.30 3.51
CA ILE A 82 6.10 -8.56 3.44
C ILE A 82 5.42 -9.51 4.42
N LYS A 83 5.07 -10.70 3.94
CA LYS A 83 4.49 -11.75 4.76
C LYS A 83 5.57 -12.81 5.05
N ILE A 84 5.85 -13.02 6.32
CA ILE A 84 6.74 -14.08 6.78
C ILE A 84 5.86 -15.17 7.39
N THR A 85 5.84 -16.33 6.77
CA THR A 85 5.06 -17.47 7.23
C THR A 85 6.02 -18.52 7.80
N MET A 86 5.84 -18.84 9.07
CA MET A 86 6.59 -19.89 9.73
C MET A 86 5.72 -21.13 9.87
N ARG A 87 6.20 -22.29 9.45
CA ARG A 87 5.48 -23.56 9.46
C ARG A 87 6.26 -24.62 10.22
N GLY A 88 5.56 -25.57 10.81
CA GLY A 88 6.15 -26.69 11.52
C GLY A 88 5.91 -26.64 13.02
N LYS A 89 6.72 -27.34 13.79
CA LYS A 89 6.62 -27.40 15.27
C LYS A 89 7.25 -26.14 15.89
N LEU A 90 6.59 -25.02 15.76
CA LEU A 90 7.04 -23.73 16.33
C LEU A 90 6.73 -23.61 17.80
N PHE A 91 5.64 -24.23 18.24
CA PHE A 91 5.14 -24.24 19.60
C PHE A 91 5.07 -25.66 20.15
N ARG A 92 5.09 -25.77 21.45
CA ARG A 92 4.74 -27.02 22.11
C ARG A 92 3.27 -27.34 21.89
N SER A 93 2.94 -28.62 21.88
CA SER A 93 1.53 -29.05 21.70
C SER A 93 0.66 -28.45 22.78
N LEU A 94 -0.50 -27.88 22.39
CA LEU A 94 -1.50 -27.26 23.27
C LEU A 94 -0.95 -26.10 24.13
N SER A 95 0.19 -25.49 23.76
CA SER A 95 0.83 -24.41 24.48
C SER A 95 1.14 -23.24 23.54
N ALA A 96 1.27 -22.04 24.11
CA ALA A 96 1.79 -20.86 23.46
C ALA A 96 3.32 -20.71 23.62
N GLU A 97 3.97 -21.66 24.33
CA GLU A 97 5.41 -21.60 24.53
C GLU A 97 6.16 -21.97 23.25
N ILE A 98 7.02 -21.06 22.81
CA ILE A 98 7.85 -21.23 21.60
C ILE A 98 8.93 -22.29 21.86
N ASP A 99 9.12 -23.18 20.92
CA ASP A 99 10.20 -24.17 20.98
C ASP A 99 11.56 -23.46 20.92
N LYS A 100 12.50 -23.89 21.78
CA LYS A 100 13.84 -23.27 21.88
C LYS A 100 14.62 -23.32 20.57
N SER A 101 14.36 -24.27 19.71
CA SER A 101 15.00 -24.42 18.38
C SER A 101 14.62 -23.29 17.42
N VAL A 102 13.51 -22.59 17.65
CA VAL A 102 12.98 -21.53 16.81
C VAL A 102 13.59 -20.16 17.15
N TYR A 103 14.08 -19.96 18.37
CA TYR A 103 14.63 -18.67 18.81
C TYR A 103 15.71 -18.09 17.90
N PRO A 104 16.73 -18.86 17.41
CA PRO A 104 17.76 -18.31 16.55
C PRO A 104 17.19 -17.68 15.27
N ILE A 105 16.17 -18.32 14.68
CA ILE A 105 15.50 -17.83 13.47
C ILE A 105 14.71 -16.56 13.76
N LEU A 106 13.99 -16.51 14.88
CA LEU A 106 13.24 -15.32 15.28
C LEU A 106 14.16 -14.13 15.55
N ILE A 107 15.28 -14.36 16.22
CA ILE A 107 16.30 -13.32 16.46
C ILE A 107 16.87 -12.82 15.13
N GLN A 108 17.14 -13.71 14.18
CA GLN A 108 17.64 -13.36 12.86
C GLN A 108 16.61 -12.52 12.08
N ILE A 109 15.35 -12.94 12.04
CA ILE A 109 14.25 -12.18 11.42
C ILE A 109 14.12 -10.81 12.05
N GLY A 110 14.05 -10.74 13.38
CA GLY A 110 13.95 -9.49 14.12
C GLY A 110 15.15 -8.56 13.89
N GLY A 111 16.37 -9.13 13.81
CA GLY A 111 17.58 -8.39 13.47
C GLY A 111 17.49 -7.74 12.09
N ILE A 112 17.11 -8.50 11.05
CA ILE A 112 16.97 -8.00 9.69
C ILE A 112 15.88 -6.91 9.62
N ILE A 113 14.72 -7.12 10.23
CA ILE A 113 13.64 -6.13 10.25
C ILE A 113 14.15 -4.84 10.91
N ARG A 114 14.79 -4.93 12.06
CA ARG A 114 15.29 -3.78 12.82
C ARG A 114 16.34 -2.97 12.07
N THR A 115 17.20 -3.62 11.28
CA THR A 115 18.24 -2.94 10.49
C THR A 115 17.80 -2.58 9.09
N SER A 116 16.59 -2.99 8.67
CA SER A 116 16.07 -2.70 7.33
C SER A 116 15.89 -1.21 7.10
N LYS A 117 16.12 -0.79 5.86
CA LYS A 117 15.87 0.60 5.43
C LYS A 117 14.40 0.99 5.55
N LEU A 118 13.49 0.04 5.53
CA LEU A 118 12.06 0.29 5.69
C LEU A 118 11.73 0.85 7.08
N VAL A 119 12.33 0.27 8.13
CA VAL A 119 12.12 0.71 9.52
C VAL A 119 12.91 1.97 9.82
N ASN A 120 14.12 2.08 9.26
CA ASN A 120 15.03 3.21 9.51
C ASN A 120 14.90 4.34 8.47
N VAL A 121 13.81 4.38 7.71
CA VAL A 121 13.58 5.40 6.67
C VAL A 121 13.53 6.83 7.24
N PHE A 122 13.12 6.98 8.49
CA PHE A 122 13.03 8.27 9.20
C PHE A 122 14.39 8.82 9.62
N ASP A 123 15.39 7.96 9.76
CA ASP A 123 16.75 8.33 10.20
C ASP A 123 17.72 8.53 9.02
N ASP A 124 17.32 8.21 7.80
CA ASP A 124 18.15 8.30 6.59
C ASP A 124 17.87 9.61 5.85
N GLU A 125 18.85 10.52 5.86
CA GLU A 125 18.80 11.83 5.16
C GLU A 125 18.42 11.73 3.68
N LYS A 126 18.71 10.59 3.05
CA LYS A 126 18.34 10.34 1.66
C LYS A 126 16.83 10.39 1.41
N TYR A 127 16.03 10.08 2.43
CA TYR A 127 14.58 10.07 2.35
C TYR A 127 13.91 11.30 2.94
N SER A 128 14.68 12.30 3.43
CA SER A 128 14.13 13.53 4.03
C SER A 128 13.14 14.24 3.09
N MET A 129 13.52 14.46 1.83
CA MET A 129 12.63 15.10 0.84
C MET A 129 11.35 14.28 0.58
N PHE A 130 11.44 12.97 0.64
CA PHE A 130 10.29 12.08 0.49
C PHE A 130 9.34 12.17 1.70
N LEU A 131 9.89 12.21 2.92
CA LEU A 131 9.13 12.38 4.14
C LEU A 131 8.45 13.76 4.19
N ASP A 132 9.14 14.82 3.77
CA ASP A 132 8.58 16.17 3.64
C ASP A 132 7.42 16.21 2.64
N GLN A 133 7.50 15.47 1.53
CA GLN A 133 6.40 15.39 0.56
C GLN A 133 5.16 14.69 1.13
N ILE A 134 5.34 13.64 1.93
CA ILE A 134 4.26 12.93 2.61
C ILE A 134 3.59 13.87 3.61
N ASP A 135 4.36 14.59 4.41
CA ASP A 135 3.87 15.52 5.42
C ASP A 135 3.08 16.68 4.80
N GLN A 136 3.57 17.24 3.68
CA GLN A 136 2.87 18.27 2.92
C GLN A 136 1.51 17.83 2.36
N GLN A 137 1.30 16.53 2.18
CA GLN A 137 0.03 15.95 1.72
C GLN A 137 -0.91 15.56 2.88
N ASP A 138 -0.58 15.94 4.10
CA ASP A 138 -1.31 15.56 5.32
C ASP A 138 -1.42 14.02 5.47
N GLN A 139 -0.40 13.31 4.98
CA GLN A 139 -0.26 11.86 5.07
C GLN A 139 0.88 11.51 6.04
N PHE A 140 0.89 10.30 6.54
CA PHE A 140 1.98 9.79 7.36
C PHE A 140 2.36 8.38 6.95
N LEU A 141 3.65 8.10 6.97
CA LEU A 141 4.16 6.76 6.77
C LEU A 141 4.14 6.03 8.10
N ASN A 142 3.43 4.92 8.17
CA ASN A 142 3.43 4.03 9.33
C ASN A 142 3.97 2.66 8.93
N VAL A 143 5.00 2.19 9.64
CA VAL A 143 5.56 0.86 9.49
C VAL A 143 5.14 0.02 10.68
N GLU A 144 4.29 -0.96 10.44
CA GLU A 144 3.73 -1.84 11.47
C GLU A 144 4.23 -3.28 11.26
N VAL A 145 4.64 -3.93 12.33
CA VAL A 145 4.91 -5.37 12.37
C VAL A 145 3.75 -6.04 13.09
N ARG A 146 3.00 -6.87 12.36
CA ARG A 146 1.87 -7.62 12.90
C ARG A 146 2.23 -9.09 13.04
N CYS A 147 2.04 -9.65 14.21
CA CYS A 147 2.16 -11.09 14.46
C CYS A 147 0.78 -11.73 14.46
N GLU A 148 0.65 -12.87 13.79
CA GLU A 148 -0.58 -13.66 13.74
C GLU A 148 -0.27 -15.09 14.17
N GLY A 149 -0.94 -15.57 15.20
CA GLY A 149 -0.87 -16.94 15.68
C GLY A 149 -1.95 -17.80 15.04
N HIS A 150 -1.63 -19.04 14.71
CA HIS A 150 -2.57 -20.01 14.17
C HIS A 150 -2.47 -21.35 14.91
N THR A 151 -3.58 -22.04 14.98
CA THR A 151 -3.68 -23.42 15.52
C THR A 151 -4.16 -24.36 14.42
N ASP A 152 -4.10 -25.66 14.68
CA ASP A 152 -4.73 -26.69 13.84
C ASP A 152 -6.25 -26.78 14.11
N ASP A 153 -6.94 -27.59 13.30
CA ASP A 153 -8.38 -27.78 13.41
C ASP A 153 -8.79 -28.72 14.55
N LYS A 154 -7.83 -29.27 15.30
CA LYS A 154 -8.13 -30.17 16.40
C LYS A 154 -8.68 -29.38 17.57
N PRO A 155 -9.82 -29.80 18.14
CA PRO A 155 -10.39 -29.15 19.32
C PRO A 155 -9.43 -29.27 20.50
N VAL A 156 -9.30 -28.20 21.26
CA VAL A 156 -8.53 -28.21 22.50
C VAL A 156 -9.25 -29.05 23.54
N PRO A 157 -8.54 -29.98 24.21
CA PRO A 157 -9.15 -30.78 25.29
C PRO A 157 -9.62 -29.89 26.45
N PRO A 158 -10.71 -30.28 27.16
CA PRO A 158 -11.24 -29.48 28.25
C PRO A 158 -10.28 -29.23 29.42
N GLU A 159 -9.25 -30.07 29.55
CA GLU A 159 -8.23 -30.00 30.60
C GLU A 159 -6.99 -29.19 30.19
N ALA A 160 -6.98 -28.63 28.99
CA ALA A 160 -5.84 -27.83 28.50
C ALA A 160 -5.79 -26.46 29.14
N GLU A 161 -4.61 -25.82 29.05
CA GLU A 161 -4.38 -24.49 29.57
C GLU A 161 -5.29 -23.40 28.91
N PHE A 162 -5.65 -23.60 27.64
CA PHE A 162 -6.49 -22.68 26.89
C PHE A 162 -7.86 -23.28 26.63
N PRO A 163 -8.96 -22.50 26.81
CA PRO A 163 -10.33 -23.01 26.66
C PRO A 163 -10.70 -23.41 25.23
N SER A 164 -10.09 -22.74 24.22
CA SER A 164 -10.34 -23.02 22.80
C SER A 164 -9.14 -22.67 21.91
N ASN A 165 -9.24 -23.04 20.62
CA ASN A 165 -8.24 -22.68 19.62
C ASN A 165 -8.13 -21.17 19.40
N TRP A 166 -9.14 -20.39 19.74
CA TRP A 166 -9.10 -18.93 19.62
C TRP A 166 -8.14 -18.31 20.64
N GLU A 167 -8.27 -18.69 21.91
CA GLU A 167 -7.41 -18.22 22.98
C GLU A 167 -5.96 -18.68 22.77
N LEU A 168 -5.80 -19.95 22.34
CA LEU A 168 -4.47 -20.48 22.03
C LEU A 168 -3.83 -19.73 20.85
N SER A 169 -4.60 -19.44 19.80
CA SER A 169 -4.14 -18.66 18.65
C SER A 169 -3.76 -17.24 19.04
N ALA A 170 -4.58 -16.57 19.86
CA ALA A 170 -4.29 -15.24 20.38
C ALA A 170 -3.02 -15.22 21.26
N ALA A 171 -2.87 -16.22 22.14
CA ALA A 171 -1.67 -16.32 22.99
C ALA A 171 -0.39 -16.60 22.18
N ARG A 172 -0.48 -17.29 21.03
CA ARG A 172 0.66 -17.51 20.13
C ARG A 172 1.07 -16.28 19.32
N SER A 173 0.22 -15.24 19.26
CA SER A 173 0.51 -13.99 18.55
C SER A 173 1.14 -12.92 19.44
N LEU A 174 1.17 -13.16 20.74
CA LEU A 174 1.78 -12.25 21.75
C LEU A 174 3.25 -12.56 21.98
#